data_8db1b5be4818094194b597bb725624ba
#
_entry.id   8db1b5be4818094194b597bb725624ba
#
_cell.length_a   1.000
_cell.length_b   1.000
_cell.length_c   1.000
_cell.angle_alpha   90.00
_cell.angle_beta   90.00
_cell.angle_gamma   90.00
#
_symmetry.space_group_name_H-M   'P 1'
#
loop_
_entity.id
_entity.type
_entity.pdbx_description
1 polymer ?
#
loop_
_entity_poly.entity_id
_entity_poly.type
_entity_poly.pdbx_seq_one_letter_code
_entity_poly.pdbx_strand_id
1 'polypeptide(L)'
;TAVAALLAPALAQKFGWQAVYGFAAVSVAVPAVVMAVYAKEPPDLAPHATFREHIACLFEKDGWAFSLIYAVTFGGFIGLTAFLPSYFYDQFGVSKVQAGQLTMLAAFLGAALRVMGGWLSDHWGGVNTLTGVLAITAVSMVLCGLAENSLPVTMLLFLVCFAALGAGNGALFQLVPLRWPLSTA
;
A
#
# COMPACT_ATOMS: atom_id res chain seq x y z
N THR A 1 5.55 0.74 -6.47
CA THR A 1 5.29 2.12 -6.07
C THR A 1 6.57 2.82 -5.64
N ALA A 2 7.36 2.30 -4.65
CA ALA A 2 8.60 2.92 -4.16
C ALA A 2 9.64 3.15 -5.27
N VAL A 3 9.91 2.13 -6.10
CA VAL A 3 10.82 2.23 -7.24
C VAL A 3 10.33 3.26 -8.27
N ALA A 4 9.02 3.32 -8.52
CA ALA A 4 8.45 4.32 -9.41
C ALA A 4 8.63 5.74 -8.87
N ALA A 5 8.39 5.96 -7.57
CA ALA A 5 8.60 7.26 -6.94
C ALA A 5 10.07 7.73 -7.01
N LEU A 6 11.02 6.79 -6.94
CA LEU A 6 12.45 7.08 -7.08
C LEU A 6 12.85 7.40 -8.54
N LEU A 7 12.46 6.54 -9.47
CA LEU A 7 12.96 6.57 -10.84
C LEU A 7 12.20 7.54 -11.75
N ALA A 8 10.88 7.69 -11.57
CA ALA A 8 10.06 8.47 -12.48
C ALA A 8 10.49 9.94 -12.58
N PRO A 9 10.77 10.68 -11.49
CA PRO A 9 11.22 12.07 -11.58
C PRO A 9 12.57 12.21 -12.30
N ALA A 10 13.51 11.30 -12.02
CA ALA A 10 14.83 11.33 -12.65
C ALA A 10 14.78 10.98 -14.15
N LEU A 11 13.99 9.97 -14.53
CA LEU A 11 13.76 9.58 -15.92
C LEU A 11 13.04 10.70 -16.69
N ALA A 12 11.99 11.30 -16.08
CA ALA A 12 11.25 12.38 -16.71
C ALA A 12 12.12 13.62 -16.97
N GLN A 13 13.02 13.96 -16.05
CA GLN A 13 13.95 15.08 -16.24
C GLN A 13 14.99 14.83 -17.34
N LYS A 14 15.48 13.57 -17.45
CA LYS A 14 16.59 13.26 -18.37
C LYS A 14 16.11 12.85 -19.77
N PHE A 15 15.01 12.13 -19.88
CA PHE A 15 14.54 11.50 -21.11
C PHE A 15 13.10 11.89 -21.52
N GLY A 16 12.46 12.75 -20.73
CA GLY A 16 11.08 13.13 -20.93
C GLY A 16 10.07 12.13 -20.30
N TRP A 17 8.83 12.56 -20.20
CA TRP A 17 7.77 11.78 -19.57
C TRP A 17 7.43 10.47 -20.32
N GLN A 18 7.63 10.44 -21.66
CA GLN A 18 7.40 9.25 -22.48
C GLN A 18 8.27 8.07 -22.03
N ALA A 19 9.52 8.32 -21.64
CA ALA A 19 10.44 7.30 -21.16
C ALA A 19 9.96 6.63 -19.86
N VAL A 20 9.25 7.38 -19.00
CA VAL A 20 8.66 6.84 -17.77
C VAL A 20 7.60 5.79 -18.10
N TYR A 21 6.72 6.07 -19.06
CA TYR A 21 5.70 5.12 -19.51
C TYR A 21 6.30 3.91 -20.24
N GLY A 22 7.34 4.14 -21.06
CA GLY A 22 8.07 3.06 -21.71
C GLY A 22 8.70 2.10 -20.69
N PHE A 23 9.36 2.64 -19.67
CA PHE A 23 9.92 1.84 -18.57
C PHE A 23 8.84 1.08 -17.78
N ALA A 24 7.72 1.73 -17.48
CA ALA A 24 6.60 1.11 -16.81
C ALA A 24 6.02 -0.05 -17.65
N ALA A 25 5.85 0.16 -18.97
CA ALA A 25 5.36 -0.88 -19.88
C ALA A 25 6.28 -2.11 -19.90
N VAL A 26 7.59 -1.92 -19.99
CA VAL A 26 8.57 -3.02 -19.93
C VAL A 26 8.52 -3.73 -18.57
N SER A 27 8.43 -2.98 -17.48
CA SER A 27 8.34 -3.54 -16.12
C SER A 27 7.10 -4.41 -15.90
N VAL A 28 6.02 -4.19 -16.63
CA VAL A 28 4.80 -5.02 -16.59
C VAL A 28 4.89 -6.16 -17.61
N ALA A 29 5.45 -5.91 -18.80
CA ALA A 29 5.55 -6.91 -19.85
C ALA A 29 6.44 -8.11 -19.44
N VAL A 30 7.57 -7.85 -18.75
CA VAL A 30 8.48 -8.91 -18.31
C VAL A 30 7.79 -9.94 -17.40
N PRO A 31 7.14 -9.57 -16.28
CA PRO A 31 6.39 -10.53 -15.47
C PRO A 31 5.25 -11.21 -16.24
N ALA A 32 4.56 -10.49 -17.13
CA ALA A 32 3.48 -11.07 -17.94
C ALA A 32 4.00 -12.19 -18.86
N VAL A 33 5.13 -11.97 -19.52
CA VAL A 33 5.77 -13.01 -20.34
C VAL A 33 6.25 -14.19 -19.49
N VAL A 34 6.86 -13.92 -18.33
CA VAL A 34 7.29 -14.98 -17.40
C VAL A 34 6.09 -15.82 -16.95
N MET A 35 4.99 -15.18 -16.58
CA MET A 35 3.75 -15.87 -16.22
C MET A 35 3.20 -16.70 -17.38
N ALA A 36 3.14 -16.13 -18.59
CA ALA A 36 2.61 -16.85 -19.76
C ALA A 36 3.44 -18.09 -20.14
N VAL A 37 4.77 -18.06 -19.90
CA VAL A 37 5.68 -19.16 -20.28
C VAL A 37 5.81 -20.21 -19.17
N TYR A 38 5.87 -19.79 -17.90
CA TYR A 38 6.24 -20.69 -16.80
C TYR A 38 5.08 -21.02 -15.85
N ALA A 39 4.03 -20.20 -15.78
CA ALA A 39 2.92 -20.47 -14.87
C ALA A 39 2.08 -21.66 -15.38
N LYS A 40 1.75 -22.55 -14.47
CA LYS A 40 0.82 -23.67 -14.70
C LYS A 40 -0.33 -23.55 -13.71
N GLU A 41 -1.54 -23.89 -14.18
CA GLU A 41 -2.68 -23.96 -13.29
C GLU A 41 -2.45 -25.02 -12.20
N PRO A 42 -2.88 -24.77 -10.96
CA PRO A 42 -2.80 -25.77 -9.90
C PRO A 42 -3.63 -26.99 -10.26
N PRO A 43 -3.17 -28.22 -9.92
CA PRO A 43 -3.85 -29.46 -10.31
C PRO A 43 -5.25 -29.61 -9.66
N ASP A 44 -5.47 -29.01 -8.49
CA ASP A 44 -6.72 -29.05 -7.75
C ASP A 44 -7.35 -27.64 -7.76
N LEU A 45 -7.98 -27.27 -8.88
CA LEU A 45 -8.83 -26.09 -8.91
C LEU A 45 -10.08 -26.38 -8.04
N ALA A 46 -10.25 -25.58 -6.98
CA ALA A 46 -11.49 -25.60 -6.21
C ALA A 46 -12.67 -25.35 -7.16
N PRO A 47 -13.85 -26.00 -6.93
CA PRO A 47 -15.02 -25.79 -7.78
C PRO A 47 -15.31 -24.30 -7.89
N HIS A 48 -15.48 -23.83 -9.13
CA HIS A 48 -15.70 -22.41 -9.42
C HIS A 48 -16.86 -21.88 -8.59
N ALA A 49 -16.55 -21.04 -7.60
CA ALA A 49 -17.57 -20.32 -6.87
C ALA A 49 -18.38 -19.46 -7.87
N THR A 50 -19.68 -19.48 -7.75
CA THR A 50 -20.55 -18.66 -8.61
C THR A 50 -20.34 -17.19 -8.32
N PHE A 51 -20.53 -16.32 -9.31
CA PHE A 51 -20.44 -14.87 -9.13
C PHE A 51 -21.28 -14.37 -7.94
N ARG A 52 -22.39 -15.00 -7.67
CA ARG A 52 -23.28 -14.70 -6.54
C ARG A 52 -22.62 -15.02 -5.20
N GLU A 53 -21.85 -16.08 -5.12
CA GLU A 53 -21.08 -16.45 -3.90
C GLU A 53 -19.93 -15.48 -3.63
N HIS A 54 -19.23 -15.02 -4.68
CA HIS A 54 -18.20 -13.99 -4.55
C HIS A 54 -18.75 -12.65 -4.06
N ILE A 55 -19.98 -12.28 -4.48
CA ILE A 55 -20.61 -11.03 -4.02
C ILE A 55 -21.29 -11.20 -2.65
N ALA A 56 -21.58 -12.41 -2.20
CA ALA A 56 -22.29 -12.65 -0.95
C ALA A 56 -21.60 -12.00 0.26
N CYS A 57 -20.25 -11.96 0.28
CA CYS A 57 -19.50 -11.30 1.34
C CYS A 57 -19.77 -9.78 1.44
N LEU A 58 -20.19 -9.12 0.34
CA LEU A 58 -20.54 -7.69 0.36
C LEU A 58 -21.86 -7.41 1.05
N PHE A 59 -22.71 -8.42 1.25
CA PHE A 59 -23.96 -8.30 1.99
C PHE A 59 -23.82 -8.62 3.49
N GLU A 60 -22.62 -9.05 3.90
CA GLU A 60 -22.29 -9.26 5.31
C GLU A 60 -21.71 -7.97 5.91
N LYS A 61 -22.04 -7.72 7.21
CA LYS A 61 -21.49 -6.55 7.93
C LYS A 61 -19.96 -6.57 8.00
N ASP A 62 -19.39 -7.76 8.17
CA ASP A 62 -17.93 -7.95 8.23
C ASP A 62 -17.28 -7.62 6.89
N GLY A 63 -17.92 -7.96 5.75
CA GLY A 63 -17.44 -7.63 4.41
C GLY A 63 -17.30 -6.11 4.21
N TRP A 64 -18.26 -5.33 4.68
CA TRP A 64 -18.16 -3.86 4.66
C TRP A 64 -17.05 -3.33 5.57
N ALA A 65 -16.94 -3.87 6.79
CA ALA A 65 -15.90 -3.47 7.72
C ALA A 65 -14.50 -3.72 7.14
N PHE A 66 -14.24 -4.92 6.60
CA PHE A 66 -12.96 -5.24 5.97
C PHE A 66 -12.70 -4.39 4.72
N SER A 67 -13.73 -4.13 3.91
CA SER A 67 -13.60 -3.26 2.71
C SER A 67 -13.24 -1.83 3.09
N LEU A 68 -13.85 -1.26 4.12
CA LEU A 68 -13.52 0.08 4.62
C LEU A 68 -12.10 0.13 5.20
N ILE A 69 -11.70 -0.87 5.99
CA ILE A 69 -10.33 -0.94 6.52
C ILE A 69 -9.32 -1.06 5.38
N TYR A 70 -9.63 -1.86 4.34
CA TYR A 70 -8.77 -1.98 3.16
C TYR A 70 -8.69 -0.67 2.38
N ALA A 71 -9.80 0.03 2.21
CA ALA A 71 -9.82 1.35 1.57
C ALA A 71 -8.93 2.35 2.32
N VAL A 72 -8.92 2.33 3.65
CA VAL A 72 -8.03 3.19 4.45
C VAL A 72 -6.59 2.73 4.36
N THR A 73 -6.29 1.45 4.60
CA THR A 73 -4.91 0.96 4.70
C THR A 73 -4.21 0.92 3.35
N PHE A 74 -4.85 0.40 2.31
CA PHE A 74 -4.29 0.31 0.97
C PHE A 74 -4.58 1.54 0.12
N GLY A 75 -5.82 2.01 0.10
CA GLY A 75 -6.21 3.22 -0.62
C GLY A 75 -5.50 4.45 -0.08
N GLY A 76 -5.42 4.61 1.26
CA GLY A 76 -4.64 5.66 1.91
C GLY A 76 -3.16 5.59 1.58
N PHE A 77 -2.56 4.40 1.59
CA PHE A 77 -1.17 4.17 1.18
C PHE A 77 -0.91 4.63 -0.26
N ILE A 78 -1.76 4.24 -1.21
CA ILE A 78 -1.63 4.62 -2.63
C ILE A 78 -1.85 6.13 -2.81
N GLY A 79 -2.92 6.67 -2.20
CA GLY A 79 -3.26 8.08 -2.30
C GLY A 79 -2.17 8.99 -1.76
N LEU A 80 -1.64 8.69 -0.57
CA LEU A 80 -0.51 9.43 0.00
C LEU A 80 0.75 9.31 -0.85
N THR A 81 1.07 8.12 -1.38
CA THR A 81 2.24 7.95 -2.26
C THR A 81 2.12 8.80 -3.53
N ALA A 82 0.92 8.97 -4.07
CA ALA A 82 0.68 9.83 -5.24
C ALA A 82 0.74 11.32 -4.89
N PHE A 83 0.29 11.71 -3.70
CA PHE A 83 0.22 13.10 -3.24
C PHE A 83 1.58 13.62 -2.74
N LEU A 84 2.35 12.83 -2.01
CA LEU A 84 3.55 13.27 -1.31
C LEU A 84 4.61 13.97 -2.17
N PRO A 85 4.90 13.56 -3.42
CA PRO A 85 5.90 14.27 -4.24
C PRO A 85 5.52 15.74 -4.48
N SER A 86 4.25 16.01 -4.78
CA SER A 86 3.75 17.38 -4.96
C SER A 86 3.75 18.13 -3.63
N TYR A 87 3.32 17.50 -2.55
CA TYR A 87 3.31 18.09 -1.22
C TYR A 87 4.71 18.53 -0.77
N PHE A 88 5.72 17.67 -0.89
CA PHE A 88 7.09 18.03 -0.51
C PHE A 88 7.67 19.14 -1.39
N TYR A 89 7.37 19.10 -2.68
CA TYR A 89 7.82 20.14 -3.61
C TYR A 89 7.18 21.50 -3.29
N ASP A 90 5.86 21.54 -3.10
CA ASP A 90 5.12 22.80 -2.94
C ASP A 90 5.30 23.39 -1.52
N GLN A 91 5.32 22.54 -0.48
CA GLN A 91 5.35 23.00 0.90
C GLN A 91 6.78 23.30 1.41
N PHE A 92 7.76 22.53 0.97
CA PHE A 92 9.15 22.63 1.48
C PHE A 92 10.15 23.12 0.44
N GLY A 93 9.72 23.37 -0.79
CA GLY A 93 10.60 23.86 -1.86
C GLY A 93 11.74 22.90 -2.25
N VAL A 94 11.64 21.61 -1.91
CA VAL A 94 12.65 20.63 -2.29
C VAL A 94 12.57 20.33 -3.79
N SER A 95 13.66 19.87 -4.40
CA SER A 95 13.64 19.50 -5.82
C SER A 95 12.70 18.31 -6.09
N LYS A 96 12.18 18.19 -7.31
CA LYS A 96 11.29 17.07 -7.71
C LYS A 96 11.93 15.70 -7.47
N VAL A 97 13.25 15.60 -7.67
CA VAL A 97 14.00 14.36 -7.41
C VAL A 97 14.06 14.06 -5.91
N GLN A 98 14.36 15.05 -5.10
CA GLN A 98 14.35 14.90 -3.62
C GLN A 98 12.97 14.54 -3.09
N ALA A 99 11.91 15.19 -3.58
CA ALA A 99 10.53 14.85 -3.22
C ALA A 99 10.20 13.38 -3.54
N GLY A 100 10.63 12.90 -4.71
CA GLY A 100 10.52 11.48 -5.09
C GLY A 100 11.31 10.54 -4.17
N GLN A 101 12.52 10.92 -3.77
CA GLN A 101 13.35 10.13 -2.84
C GLN A 101 12.72 10.03 -1.45
N LEU A 102 12.20 11.14 -0.90
CA LEU A 102 11.50 11.15 0.39
C LEU A 102 10.23 10.28 0.33
N THR A 103 9.45 10.39 -0.74
CA THR A 103 8.27 9.55 -0.96
C THR A 103 8.64 8.08 -1.10
N MET A 104 9.73 7.77 -1.83
CA MET A 104 10.23 6.40 -1.97
C MET A 104 10.58 5.80 -0.60
N LEU A 105 11.25 6.56 0.26
CA LEU A 105 11.64 6.09 1.59
C LEU A 105 10.41 5.72 2.43
N ALA A 106 9.39 6.58 2.46
CA ALA A 106 8.14 6.31 3.16
C ALA A 106 7.40 5.09 2.59
N ALA A 107 7.24 5.02 1.27
CA ALA A 107 6.55 3.92 0.59
C ALA A 107 7.30 2.58 0.75
N PHE A 108 8.62 2.59 0.72
CA PHE A 108 9.45 1.40 0.94
C PHE A 108 9.29 0.86 2.36
N LEU A 109 9.38 1.75 3.36
CA LEU A 109 9.19 1.37 4.76
C LEU A 109 7.80 0.74 4.99
N GLY A 110 6.75 1.38 4.48
CA GLY A 110 5.39 0.84 4.58
C GLY A 110 5.23 -0.51 3.87
N ALA A 111 5.83 -0.68 2.70
CA ALA A 111 5.80 -1.97 1.99
C ALA A 111 6.54 -3.07 2.77
N ALA A 112 7.71 -2.76 3.36
CA ALA A 112 8.49 -3.72 4.16
C ALA A 112 7.73 -4.14 5.43
N LEU A 113 7.06 -3.20 6.08
CA LEU A 113 6.34 -3.46 7.34
C LEU A 113 5.01 -4.23 7.17
N ARG A 114 4.56 -4.51 5.94
CA ARG A 114 3.45 -5.45 5.70
C ARG A 114 3.71 -6.84 6.31
N VAL A 115 4.93 -7.34 6.17
CA VAL A 115 5.31 -8.64 6.74
C VAL A 115 5.20 -8.61 8.26
N MET A 116 5.67 -7.53 8.88
CA MET A 116 5.55 -7.36 10.33
C MET A 116 4.10 -7.25 10.79
N GLY A 117 3.24 -6.60 10.00
CA GLY A 117 1.81 -6.50 10.30
C GLY A 117 1.11 -7.84 10.35
N GLY A 118 1.40 -8.74 9.42
CA GLY A 118 0.92 -10.13 9.45
C GLY A 118 1.42 -10.87 10.69
N TRP A 119 2.71 -10.83 10.96
CA TRP A 119 3.30 -11.45 12.16
C TRP A 119 2.72 -10.90 13.47
N LEU A 120 2.51 -9.59 13.55
CA LEU A 120 1.90 -8.96 14.72
C LEU A 120 0.44 -9.39 14.92
N SER A 121 -0.30 -9.55 13.82
CA SER A 121 -1.66 -10.06 13.80
C SER A 121 -1.74 -11.50 14.32
N ASP A 122 -0.75 -12.35 14.02
CA ASP A 122 -0.66 -13.71 14.54
C ASP A 122 -0.47 -13.76 16.06
N HIS A 123 0.27 -12.81 16.64
CA HIS A 123 0.64 -12.82 18.06
C HIS A 123 -0.34 -12.05 18.94
N TRP A 124 -0.84 -10.90 18.48
CA TRP A 124 -1.69 -10.00 19.28
C TRP A 124 -3.17 -10.08 18.89
N GLY A 125 -3.48 -10.84 17.85
CA GLY A 125 -4.81 -10.90 17.25
C GLY A 125 -5.03 -9.77 16.24
N GLY A 126 -5.67 -10.12 15.13
CA GLY A 126 -5.81 -9.22 13.99
C GLY A 126 -6.64 -7.97 14.28
N VAL A 127 -7.71 -8.11 15.07
CA VAL A 127 -8.57 -6.96 15.43
C VAL A 127 -7.81 -5.93 16.27
N ASN A 128 -7.04 -6.39 17.27
CA ASN A 128 -6.24 -5.50 18.13
C ASN A 128 -5.15 -4.79 17.31
N THR A 129 -4.47 -5.54 16.45
CA THR A 129 -3.44 -5.01 15.54
C THR A 129 -4.04 -3.95 14.62
N LEU A 130 -5.16 -4.24 13.96
CA LEU A 130 -5.83 -3.28 13.06
C LEU A 130 -6.28 -2.03 13.81
N THR A 131 -6.86 -2.17 15.00
CA THR A 131 -7.28 -1.03 15.82
C THR A 131 -6.08 -0.15 16.18
N GLY A 132 -4.97 -0.77 16.61
CA GLY A 132 -3.75 -0.04 16.96
C GLY A 132 -3.14 0.71 15.77
N VAL A 133 -3.00 0.07 14.62
CA VAL A 133 -2.42 0.72 13.44
C VAL A 133 -3.32 1.81 12.87
N LEU A 134 -4.65 1.66 12.91
CA LEU A 134 -5.57 2.72 12.51
C LEU A 134 -5.50 3.92 13.44
N ALA A 135 -5.39 3.69 14.76
CA ALA A 135 -5.20 4.76 15.74
C ALA A 135 -3.87 5.51 15.50
N ILE A 136 -2.77 4.79 15.28
CA ILE A 136 -1.46 5.38 14.96
C ILE A 136 -1.55 6.21 13.67
N THR A 137 -2.20 5.68 12.64
CA THR A 137 -2.41 6.41 11.37
C THR A 137 -3.18 7.71 11.60
N ALA A 138 -4.29 7.65 12.34
CA ALA A 138 -5.12 8.82 12.63
C ALA A 138 -4.33 9.88 13.41
N VAL A 139 -3.63 9.47 14.47
CA VAL A 139 -2.81 10.39 15.27
C VAL A 139 -1.69 11.01 14.43
N SER A 140 -0.99 10.20 13.62
CA SER A 140 0.08 10.70 12.74
C SER A 140 -0.45 11.73 11.74
N MET A 141 -1.64 11.53 11.17
CA MET A 141 -2.26 12.47 10.23
C MET A 141 -2.65 13.79 10.92
N VAL A 142 -3.24 13.72 12.12
CA VAL A 142 -3.56 14.92 12.92
C VAL A 142 -2.29 15.70 13.24
N LEU A 143 -1.24 15.01 13.70
CA LEU A 143 0.04 15.64 14.01
C LEU A 143 0.71 16.25 12.78
N CYS A 144 0.60 15.62 11.60
CA CYS A 144 1.08 16.21 10.34
C CYS A 144 0.35 17.54 10.03
N GLY A 145 -0.95 17.61 10.29
CA GLY A 145 -1.72 18.84 10.11
C GLY A 145 -1.37 19.96 11.11
N LEU A 146 -0.86 19.59 12.28
CA LEU A 146 -0.43 20.53 13.34
C LEU A 146 1.07 20.84 13.31
N ALA A 147 1.86 20.06 12.57
CA ALA A 147 3.31 20.25 12.50
C ALA A 147 3.64 21.58 11.81
N GLU A 148 4.37 22.44 12.51
CA GLU A 148 4.91 23.68 11.95
C GLU A 148 5.96 23.30 10.89
N ASN A 149 5.74 23.61 9.65
CA ASN A 149 6.58 23.56 8.42
C ASN A 149 8.02 23.00 8.55
N SER A 150 8.21 21.99 9.37
CA SER A 150 9.50 21.32 9.59
C SER A 150 9.57 20.02 8.79
N LEU A 151 10.34 20.02 7.69
CA LEU A 151 10.52 18.86 6.84
C LEU A 151 10.91 17.59 7.62
N PRO A 152 11.87 17.61 8.59
CA PRO A 152 12.24 16.39 9.33
C PRO A 152 11.09 15.83 10.18
N VAL A 153 10.33 16.70 10.84
CA VAL A 153 9.20 16.28 11.69
C VAL A 153 8.09 15.71 10.82
N THR A 154 7.72 16.40 9.75
CA THR A 154 6.71 15.94 8.80
C THR A 154 7.11 14.60 8.15
N MET A 155 8.37 14.46 7.78
CA MET A 155 8.88 13.21 7.21
C MET A 155 8.81 12.05 8.23
N LEU A 156 9.17 12.29 9.49
CA LEU A 156 9.05 11.27 10.54
C LEU A 156 7.58 10.84 10.73
N LEU A 157 6.65 11.79 10.76
CA LEU A 157 5.22 11.49 10.89
C LEU A 157 4.68 10.69 9.70
N PHE A 158 5.10 11.02 8.47
CA PHE A 158 4.76 10.21 7.31
C PHE A 158 5.39 8.82 7.34
N LEU A 159 6.63 8.67 7.82
CA LEU A 159 7.24 7.35 8.00
C LEU A 159 6.42 6.49 8.97
N VAL A 160 6.01 7.05 10.11
CA VAL A 160 5.15 6.35 11.09
C VAL A 160 3.78 6.01 10.47
N CYS A 161 3.17 6.94 9.74
CA CYS A 161 1.91 6.72 9.05
C CYS A 161 1.99 5.60 8.02
N PHE A 162 3.00 5.63 7.13
CA PHE A 162 3.21 4.59 6.12
C PHE A 162 3.54 3.24 6.74
N ALA A 163 4.31 3.23 7.83
CA ALA A 163 4.58 2.04 8.62
C ALA A 163 3.29 1.40 9.15
N ALA A 164 2.41 2.21 9.74
CA ALA A 164 1.12 1.77 10.25
C ALA A 164 0.19 1.28 9.13
N LEU A 165 0.06 2.04 8.02
CA LEU A 165 -0.76 1.64 6.86
C LEU A 165 -0.27 0.32 6.26
N GLY A 166 1.05 0.14 6.13
CA GLY A 166 1.65 -1.09 5.65
C GLY A 166 1.37 -2.27 6.57
N ALA A 167 1.62 -2.12 7.86
CA ALA A 167 1.33 -3.15 8.85
C ALA A 167 -0.17 -3.50 8.90
N GLY A 168 -1.06 -2.50 8.84
CA GLY A 168 -2.50 -2.71 8.78
C GLY A 168 -2.94 -3.50 7.56
N ASN A 169 -2.35 -3.23 6.41
CA ASN A 169 -2.62 -3.99 5.20
C ASN A 169 -2.18 -5.46 5.34
N GLY A 170 -1.00 -5.72 5.94
CA GLY A 170 -0.53 -7.08 6.23
C GLY A 170 -1.43 -7.84 7.20
N ALA A 171 -1.86 -7.18 8.28
CA ALA A 171 -2.78 -7.77 9.25
C ALA A 171 -4.16 -8.09 8.66
N LEU A 172 -4.66 -7.24 7.77
CA LEU A 172 -5.94 -7.45 7.11
C LEU A 172 -5.91 -8.69 6.20
N PHE A 173 -4.87 -8.84 5.39
CA PHE A 173 -4.72 -9.99 4.49
C PHE A 173 -4.62 -11.32 5.23
N GLN A 174 -4.17 -11.31 6.48
CA GLN A 174 -4.16 -12.49 7.34
C GLN A 174 -5.55 -12.80 7.89
N LEU A 175 -6.37 -11.78 8.22
CA LEU A 175 -7.70 -11.98 8.79
C LEU A 175 -8.76 -12.44 7.78
N VAL A 176 -8.69 -11.98 6.53
CA VAL A 176 -9.68 -12.30 5.48
C VAL A 176 -9.84 -13.82 5.27
N PRO A 177 -8.78 -14.61 5.07
CA PRO A 177 -8.89 -16.07 4.93
C PRO A 177 -9.42 -16.76 6.17
N LEU A 178 -9.13 -16.24 7.36
CA LEU A 178 -9.65 -16.80 8.62
C LEU A 178 -11.17 -16.59 8.75
N ARG A 179 -11.70 -15.50 8.21
CA ARG A 179 -13.14 -15.19 8.27
C ARG A 179 -13.94 -15.94 7.20
N TRP A 180 -13.36 -16.09 6.00
CA TRP A 180 -14.01 -16.78 4.87
C TRP A 180 -13.12 -17.88 4.28
N PRO A 181 -12.90 -18.99 5.01
CA PRO A 181 -11.95 -20.02 4.57
C PRO A 181 -12.38 -20.73 3.28
N LEU A 182 -13.69 -20.83 3.01
CA LEU A 182 -14.22 -21.51 1.81
C LEU A 182 -14.30 -20.59 0.59
N SER A 183 -14.25 -19.27 0.77
CA SER A 183 -14.35 -18.30 -0.33
C SER A 183 -13.00 -17.74 -0.77
N THR A 184 -11.94 -18.08 -0.06
CA THR A 184 -10.56 -17.62 -0.32
C THR A 184 -9.62 -18.74 -0.76
N ALA A 185 -10.14 -19.97 -0.89
CA ALA A 185 -9.41 -21.14 -1.38
C ALA A 185 -9.38 -21.19 -2.92
#